data_68c588473db1160342be7e052f87d504
#
_entry.id   68c588473db1160342be7e052f87d504
#
_cell.length_a   1.000
_cell.length_b   1.000
_cell.length_c   1.000
_cell.angle_alpha   90.00
_cell.angle_beta   90.00
_cell.angle_gamma   90.00
#
_symmetry.space_group_name_H-M   'P 1'
#
loop_
_entity.id
_entity.type
_entity.pdbx_description
1 polymer ?
#
loop_
_entity_poly.entity_id
_entity_poly.type
_entity_poly.pdbx_seq_one_letter_code
_entity_poly.pdbx_strand_id
1 'polypeptide(L)'
;MRRRWMGLLARADAATIAARLAEAPALPPHIRLRGPETGLVMTRGRQGGDGAPFNLGEMTVTRCSVRLEDGTVGHAYVAGRDARQAELAAVLDAALQDPDRRPALLAAVIEPLAAAEAARTAREAAKAAATRVEFFTMATMR
;
A
#
# COMPACT_ATOMS: atom_id res chain seq x y z
N MET A 1 -4.61 -11.05 -7.63
CA MET A 1 -3.24 -11.05 -7.09
C MET A 1 -2.58 -9.67 -7.18
N ARG A 2 -2.52 -8.98 -8.34
CA ARG A 2 -1.88 -7.65 -8.51
C ARG A 2 -2.36 -6.58 -7.52
N ARG A 3 -3.67 -6.47 -7.29
CA ARG A 3 -4.23 -5.53 -6.31
C ARG A 3 -3.68 -5.73 -4.89
N ARG A 4 -3.37 -6.99 -4.50
CA ARG A 4 -2.82 -7.29 -3.17
C ARG A 4 -1.42 -6.70 -3.01
N TRP A 5 -0.48 -6.99 -3.93
CA TRP A 5 0.87 -6.46 -3.76
C TRP A 5 0.96 -4.95 -3.96
N MET A 6 0.21 -4.37 -4.90
CA MET A 6 0.16 -2.92 -5.04
C MET A 6 -0.31 -2.24 -3.75
N GLY A 7 -1.33 -2.79 -3.07
CA GLY A 7 -1.82 -2.27 -1.80
C GLY A 7 -0.80 -2.36 -0.66
N LEU A 8 0.00 -3.44 -0.60
CA LEU A 8 1.07 -3.59 0.40
C LEU A 8 2.21 -2.61 0.14
N LEU A 9 2.68 -2.50 -1.10
CA LEU A 9 3.74 -1.58 -1.51
C LEU A 9 3.35 -0.10 -1.31
N ALA A 10 2.07 0.22 -1.48
CA ALA A 10 1.57 1.58 -1.25
C ALA A 10 1.56 1.99 0.24
N ARG A 11 1.57 1.02 1.17
CA ARG A 11 1.55 1.27 2.62
C ARG A 11 2.88 1.04 3.32
N ALA A 12 3.82 0.34 2.69
CA ALA A 12 5.17 0.14 3.21
C ALA A 12 6.04 1.35 2.88
N ASP A 13 6.89 1.77 3.81
CA ASP A 13 7.87 2.84 3.55
C ASP A 13 9.01 2.38 2.65
N ALA A 14 9.70 3.34 2.02
CA ALA A 14 10.80 3.07 1.10
C ALA A 14 11.97 2.30 1.73
N ALA A 15 12.28 2.56 3.01
CA ALA A 15 13.38 1.90 3.71
C ALA A 15 13.06 0.42 3.94
N THR A 16 11.84 0.11 4.36
CA THR A 16 11.38 -1.28 4.53
C THR A 16 11.38 -2.03 3.21
N ILE A 17 10.87 -1.43 2.13
CA ILE A 17 10.90 -2.05 0.78
C ILE A 17 12.35 -2.32 0.37
N ALA A 18 13.24 -1.34 0.51
CA ALA A 18 14.65 -1.46 0.13
C ALA A 18 15.38 -2.55 0.94
N ALA A 19 15.12 -2.66 2.24
CA ALA A 19 15.69 -3.70 3.08
C ALA A 19 15.28 -5.11 2.61
N ARG A 20 14.02 -5.30 2.23
CA ARG A 20 13.54 -6.57 1.67
C ARG A 20 14.12 -6.88 0.30
N LEU A 21 14.32 -5.85 -0.52
CA LEU A 21 14.94 -5.99 -1.83
C LEU A 21 16.42 -6.39 -1.77
N ALA A 22 17.12 -6.03 -0.69
CA ALA A 22 18.51 -6.46 -0.49
C ALA A 22 18.65 -7.99 -0.36
N GLU A 23 17.60 -8.68 0.06
CA GLU A 23 17.52 -10.14 0.21
C GLU A 23 16.86 -10.83 -1.02
N ALA A 24 16.39 -10.05 -1.99
CA ALA A 24 15.66 -10.52 -3.15
C ALA A 24 16.54 -10.57 -4.41
N PRO A 25 16.13 -11.29 -5.47
CA PRO A 25 16.78 -11.20 -6.77
C PRO A 25 16.80 -9.74 -7.27
N ALA A 26 17.90 -9.37 -7.95
CA ALA A 26 18.05 -8.03 -8.51
C ALA A 26 16.88 -7.66 -9.42
N LEU A 27 16.38 -6.45 -9.22
CA LEU A 27 15.33 -5.92 -10.10
C LEU A 27 15.91 -5.62 -11.50
N PRO A 28 15.12 -5.84 -12.56
CA PRO A 28 15.57 -5.55 -13.92
C PRO A 28 15.75 -4.03 -14.13
N PRO A 29 16.61 -3.65 -15.09
CA PRO A 29 16.72 -2.27 -15.54
C PRO A 29 15.36 -1.73 -16.00
N HIS A 30 15.14 -0.45 -15.76
CA HIS A 30 13.88 0.19 -16.11
C HIS A 30 14.09 1.63 -16.57
N ILE A 31 13.12 2.12 -17.32
CA ILE A 31 13.00 3.54 -17.65
C ILE A 31 11.74 4.13 -17.01
N ARG A 32 11.79 5.37 -16.60
CA ARG A 32 10.62 6.09 -16.11
C ARG A 32 9.78 6.55 -17.28
N LEU A 33 8.55 6.07 -17.37
CA LEU A 33 7.53 6.60 -18.30
C LEU A 33 6.89 7.85 -17.73
N ARG A 34 6.66 7.85 -16.43
CA ARG A 34 6.24 8.98 -15.63
C ARG A 34 7.08 8.97 -14.38
N GLY A 35 7.85 10.04 -14.15
CA GLY A 35 8.69 10.18 -12.96
C GLY A 35 7.83 10.23 -11.69
N PRO A 36 8.42 10.00 -10.49
CA PRO A 36 7.70 10.24 -9.26
C PRO A 36 7.20 11.68 -9.22
N GLU A 37 5.89 11.86 -9.28
CA GLU A 37 5.24 13.16 -9.21
C GLU A 37 4.21 13.18 -8.09
N THR A 38 4.21 14.26 -7.32
CA THR A 38 3.30 14.46 -6.20
C THR A 38 2.11 15.30 -6.64
N GLY A 39 0.91 14.92 -6.23
CA GLY A 39 -0.32 15.63 -6.47
C GLY A 39 -1.33 15.39 -5.36
N LEU A 40 -2.53 15.91 -5.55
CA LEU A 40 -3.66 15.75 -4.65
C LEU A 40 -4.71 14.86 -5.29
N VAL A 41 -5.36 14.02 -4.47
CA VAL A 41 -6.54 13.26 -4.87
C VAL A 41 -7.67 13.52 -3.90
N MET A 42 -8.89 13.69 -4.43
CA MET A 42 -10.08 13.85 -3.63
C MET A 42 -10.43 12.55 -2.95
N THR A 43 -10.62 12.60 -1.63
CA THR A 43 -11.14 11.48 -0.84
C THR A 43 -12.63 11.62 -0.65
N ARG A 44 -13.35 10.49 -0.76
CA ARG A 44 -14.80 10.45 -0.60
C ARG A 44 -15.17 9.66 0.64
N GLY A 45 -16.07 10.20 1.42
CA GLY A 45 -16.68 9.53 2.57
C GLY A 45 -18.19 9.32 2.35
N ARG A 46 -18.82 8.63 3.29
CA ARG A 46 -20.28 8.48 3.37
C ARG A 46 -20.76 8.99 4.72
N GLN A 47 -21.82 9.74 4.73
CA GLN A 47 -22.47 10.21 5.95
C GLN A 47 -23.01 9.00 6.74
N GLY A 48 -22.63 8.90 8.02
CA GLY A 48 -23.07 7.79 8.87
C GLY A 48 -22.60 6.39 8.45
N GLY A 49 -21.70 6.29 7.46
CA GLY A 49 -21.16 5.01 6.95
C GLY A 49 -21.90 4.43 5.75
N ASP A 50 -23.20 4.62 5.62
CA ASP A 50 -24.06 4.10 4.54
C ASP A 50 -24.83 5.18 3.76
N GLY A 51 -24.78 6.43 4.20
CA GLY A 51 -25.46 7.57 3.57
C GLY A 51 -24.84 7.99 2.23
N ALA A 52 -25.33 9.12 1.69
CA ALA A 52 -24.88 9.68 0.42
C ALA A 52 -23.36 9.96 0.43
N PRO A 53 -22.65 9.67 -0.68
CA PRO A 53 -21.22 9.98 -0.76
C PRO A 53 -21.01 11.49 -0.85
N PHE A 54 -19.98 11.98 -0.16
CA PHE A 54 -19.54 13.39 -0.20
C PHE A 54 -18.03 13.48 -0.28
N ASN A 55 -17.51 14.62 -0.73
CA ASN A 55 -16.08 14.89 -0.75
C ASN A 55 -15.63 15.25 0.67
N LEU A 56 -14.80 14.37 1.27
CA LEU A 56 -14.31 14.53 2.64
C LEU A 56 -13.13 15.51 2.72
N GLY A 57 -12.28 15.50 1.71
CA GLY A 57 -11.07 16.32 1.66
C GLY A 57 -10.11 15.85 0.57
N GLU A 58 -8.88 16.32 0.62
CA GLU A 58 -7.82 15.96 -0.31
C GLU A 58 -6.68 15.23 0.40
N MET A 59 -6.11 14.26 -0.27
CA MET A 59 -4.94 13.53 0.21
C MET A 59 -3.79 13.70 -0.77
N THR A 60 -2.61 14.00 -0.23
CA THR A 60 -1.37 14.03 -1.02
C THR A 60 -1.01 12.60 -1.43
N VAL A 61 -0.69 12.42 -2.70
CA VAL A 61 -0.22 11.15 -3.25
C VAL A 61 0.98 11.36 -4.15
N THR A 62 1.84 10.36 -4.24
CA THR A 62 2.91 10.30 -5.22
C THR A 62 2.67 9.12 -6.14
N ARG A 63 2.76 9.35 -7.44
CA ARG A 63 2.58 8.34 -8.48
C ARG A 63 3.83 8.20 -9.32
N CYS A 64 4.08 6.97 -9.78
CA CYS A 64 5.18 6.65 -10.68
C CYS A 64 4.74 5.57 -11.67
N SER A 65 5.29 5.63 -12.88
CA SER A 65 5.14 4.56 -13.87
C SER A 65 6.48 4.27 -14.52
N VAL A 66 6.83 3.00 -14.60
CA VAL A 66 8.07 2.53 -15.18
C VAL A 66 7.82 1.48 -16.26
N ARG A 67 8.78 1.30 -17.16
CA ARG A 67 8.77 0.22 -18.14
C ARG A 67 10.09 -0.53 -18.04
N LEU A 68 10.01 -1.85 -17.95
CA LEU A 68 11.15 -2.75 -18.03
C LEU A 68 11.61 -2.94 -19.48
N GLU A 69 12.78 -3.55 -19.68
CA GLU A 69 13.34 -3.81 -21.01
C GLU A 69 12.46 -4.72 -21.88
N ASP A 70 11.74 -5.66 -21.24
CA ASP A 70 10.78 -6.56 -21.90
C ASP A 70 9.46 -5.87 -22.31
N GLY A 71 9.33 -4.57 -22.05
CA GLY A 71 8.12 -3.78 -22.31
C GLY A 71 7.08 -3.79 -21.22
N THR A 72 7.24 -4.59 -20.15
CA THR A 72 6.30 -4.67 -19.05
C THR A 72 6.22 -3.34 -18.30
N VAL A 73 4.99 -2.86 -18.07
CA VAL A 73 4.75 -1.58 -17.40
C VAL A 73 4.24 -1.80 -15.97
N GLY A 74 4.93 -1.16 -15.04
CA GLY A 74 4.52 -1.11 -13.64
C GLY A 74 4.06 0.27 -13.21
N HIS A 75 3.16 0.30 -12.25
CA HIS A 75 2.56 1.51 -11.72
C HIS A 75 2.60 1.53 -10.20
N ALA A 76 2.74 2.71 -9.63
CA ALA A 76 2.57 2.94 -8.21
C ALA A 76 1.74 4.19 -7.93
N TYR A 77 0.99 4.10 -6.86
CA TYR A 77 0.22 5.19 -6.27
C TYR A 77 0.34 5.07 -4.76
N VAL A 78 1.10 5.96 -4.14
CA VAL A 78 1.42 5.89 -2.71
C VAL A 78 0.93 7.14 -2.00
N ALA A 79 0.50 7.02 -0.76
CA ALA A 79 0.13 8.17 0.06
C ALA A 79 1.38 8.96 0.48
N GLY A 80 1.26 10.28 0.50
CA GLY A 80 2.38 11.16 0.87
C GLY A 80 3.26 11.57 -0.30
N ARG A 81 4.51 11.97 0.01
CA ARG A 81 5.44 12.60 -0.93
C ARG A 81 6.72 11.80 -1.17
N ASP A 82 6.69 10.50 -0.89
CA ASP A 82 7.88 9.66 -1.02
C ASP A 82 8.09 9.20 -2.46
N ALA A 83 8.96 9.91 -3.18
CA ALA A 83 9.33 9.61 -4.56
C ALA A 83 10.04 8.26 -4.68
N ARG A 84 10.88 7.90 -3.68
CA ARG A 84 11.62 6.64 -3.68
C ARG A 84 10.69 5.45 -3.48
N GLN A 85 9.73 5.55 -2.56
CA GLN A 85 8.70 4.53 -2.37
C GLN A 85 7.90 4.32 -3.66
N ALA A 86 7.44 5.40 -4.29
CA ALA A 86 6.66 5.32 -5.52
C ALA A 86 7.43 4.63 -6.65
N GLU A 87 8.72 4.93 -6.82
CA GLU A 87 9.54 4.29 -7.84
C GLU A 87 9.77 2.81 -7.54
N LEU A 88 10.21 2.47 -6.32
CA LEU A 88 10.41 1.07 -5.92
C LEU A 88 9.14 0.24 -6.08
N ALA A 89 8.00 0.79 -5.68
CA ALA A 89 6.71 0.12 -5.83
C ALA A 89 6.32 -0.08 -7.30
N ALA A 90 6.60 0.88 -8.18
CA ALA A 90 6.33 0.75 -9.61
C ALA A 90 7.22 -0.32 -10.27
N VAL A 91 8.51 -0.36 -9.93
CA VAL A 91 9.44 -1.38 -10.46
C VAL A 91 9.06 -2.77 -9.96
N LEU A 92 8.72 -2.92 -8.68
CA LEU A 92 8.24 -4.18 -8.13
C LEU A 92 6.91 -4.62 -8.77
N ASP A 93 5.99 -3.69 -9.02
CA ASP A 93 4.74 -4.02 -9.72
C ASP A 93 5.01 -4.55 -11.14
N ALA A 94 5.97 -3.98 -11.87
CA ALA A 94 6.37 -4.49 -13.16
C ALA A 94 7.01 -5.89 -13.06
N ALA A 95 8.01 -6.05 -12.18
CA ALA A 95 8.74 -7.30 -12.02
C ALA A 95 7.86 -8.46 -11.51
N LEU A 96 6.85 -8.19 -10.68
CA LEU A 96 5.88 -9.18 -10.19
C LEU A 96 4.88 -9.65 -11.27
N GLN A 97 4.80 -8.99 -12.41
CA GLN A 97 3.99 -9.46 -13.54
C GLN A 97 4.65 -10.61 -14.29
N ASP A 98 5.98 -10.73 -14.21
CA ASP A 98 6.74 -11.84 -14.76
C ASP A 98 6.50 -13.12 -13.93
N PRO A 99 5.95 -14.19 -14.52
CA PRO A 99 5.66 -15.44 -13.81
C PRO A 99 6.91 -16.13 -13.24
N ASP A 100 8.06 -15.97 -13.88
CA ASP A 100 9.31 -16.62 -13.48
C ASP A 100 9.96 -15.91 -12.27
N ARG A 101 9.87 -14.59 -12.18
CA ARG A 101 10.38 -13.78 -11.07
C ARG A 101 9.44 -13.70 -9.89
N ARG A 102 8.14 -13.83 -10.16
CA ARG A 102 7.08 -13.61 -9.16
C ARG A 102 7.24 -14.45 -7.90
N PRO A 103 7.51 -15.77 -7.93
CA PRO A 103 7.60 -16.58 -6.72
C PRO A 103 8.68 -16.06 -5.76
N ALA A 104 9.87 -15.74 -6.26
CA ALA A 104 10.97 -15.25 -5.46
C ALA A 104 10.67 -13.87 -4.86
N LEU A 105 10.10 -12.95 -5.64
CA LEU A 105 9.73 -11.62 -5.16
C LEU A 105 8.56 -11.64 -4.18
N LEU A 106 7.60 -12.56 -4.36
CA LEU A 106 6.54 -12.76 -3.37
C LEU A 106 7.14 -13.20 -2.03
N ALA A 107 8.01 -14.21 -2.04
CA ALA A 107 8.61 -14.74 -0.82
C ALA A 107 9.53 -13.73 -0.11
N ALA A 108 10.40 -13.05 -0.86
CA ALA A 108 11.39 -12.14 -0.28
C ALA A 108 10.82 -10.78 0.13
N VAL A 109 9.82 -10.26 -0.59
CA VAL A 109 9.33 -8.89 -0.38
C VAL A 109 7.88 -8.87 0.09
N ILE A 110 6.96 -9.46 -0.66
CA ILE A 110 5.53 -9.25 -0.46
C ILE A 110 5.00 -9.96 0.79
N GLU A 111 5.39 -11.21 1.02
CA GLU A 111 4.93 -11.95 2.21
C GLU A 111 5.46 -11.35 3.52
N PRO A 112 6.75 -10.95 3.64
CA PRO A 112 7.21 -10.23 4.82
C PRO A 112 6.50 -8.89 5.06
N LEU A 113 6.21 -8.12 4.00
CA LEU A 113 5.42 -6.89 4.11
C LEU A 113 3.99 -7.17 4.58
N ALA A 114 3.37 -8.23 4.08
CA ALA A 114 2.04 -8.64 4.50
C ALA A 114 2.00 -9.05 5.98
N ALA A 115 3.00 -9.80 6.44
CA ALA A 115 3.13 -10.20 7.84
C ALA A 115 3.31 -8.98 8.77
N ALA A 116 4.17 -8.03 8.38
CA ALA A 116 4.39 -6.79 9.13
C ALA A 116 3.11 -5.93 9.21
N GLU A 117 2.37 -5.82 8.13
CA GLU A 117 1.10 -5.09 8.07
C GLU A 117 0.04 -5.76 8.97
N ALA A 118 -0.08 -7.08 8.91
CA ALA A 118 -1.00 -7.84 9.76
C ALA A 118 -0.67 -7.66 11.25
N ALA A 119 0.61 -7.72 11.62
CA ALA A 119 1.05 -7.49 12.99
C ALA A 119 0.78 -6.06 13.47
N ARG A 120 0.94 -5.05 12.60
CA ARG A 120 0.60 -3.66 12.89
C ARG A 120 -0.90 -3.51 13.13
N THR A 121 -1.72 -4.02 12.24
CA THR A 121 -3.18 -3.97 12.35
C THR A 121 -3.68 -4.67 13.61
N ALA A 122 -3.12 -5.84 13.95
CA ALA A 122 -3.48 -6.55 15.18
C ALA A 122 -3.14 -5.76 16.45
N ARG A 123 -1.97 -5.08 16.48
CA ARG A 123 -1.60 -4.21 17.60
C ARG A 123 -2.53 -3.00 17.74
N GLU A 124 -2.90 -2.38 16.64
CA GLU A 124 -3.85 -1.25 16.63
C GLU A 124 -5.23 -1.69 17.10
N ALA A 125 -5.71 -2.84 16.63
CA ALA A 125 -6.97 -3.43 17.07
C ALA A 125 -6.96 -3.76 18.57
N ALA A 126 -5.87 -4.32 19.09
CA ALA A 126 -5.72 -4.61 20.52
C ALA A 126 -5.74 -3.33 21.37
N LYS A 127 -5.07 -2.25 20.92
CA LYS A 127 -5.13 -0.93 21.59
C LYS A 127 -6.55 -0.37 21.61
N ALA A 128 -7.26 -0.43 20.49
CA ALA A 128 -8.64 0.02 20.40
C ALA A 128 -9.58 -0.80 21.31
N ALA A 129 -9.39 -2.12 21.36
CA ALA A 129 -10.15 -3.00 22.24
C ALA A 129 -9.91 -2.69 23.72
N ALA A 130 -8.68 -2.37 24.11
CA ALA A 130 -8.33 -2.03 25.50
C ALA A 130 -8.97 -0.72 25.99
N THR A 131 -9.36 0.16 25.08
CA THR A 131 -10.02 1.44 25.41
C THR A 131 -11.52 1.44 25.10
N ARG A 132 -12.07 0.29 24.73
CA ARG A 132 -13.49 0.15 24.43
C ARG A 132 -14.33 0.35 25.70
N VAL A 133 -15.27 1.29 25.64
CA VAL A 133 -16.26 1.51 26.68
C VAL A 133 -17.55 0.78 26.30
N GLU A 134 -18.03 -0.07 27.20
CA GLU A 134 -19.35 -0.71 27.05
C GLU A 134 -20.39 0.14 27.80
N PHE A 135 -21.34 0.68 27.05
CA PHE A 135 -22.47 1.41 27.62
C PHE A 135 -23.62 0.41 27.91
N PHE A 136 -23.93 0.22 29.17
CA PHE A 136 -25.13 -0.50 29.55
C PHE A 136 -26.29 0.46 29.64
N THR A 137 -27.31 0.28 28.81
CA THR A 137 -28.61 0.93 29.02
C THR A 137 -29.28 0.22 30.20
N MET A 138 -29.47 0.93 31.30
CA MET A 138 -30.36 0.44 32.38
C MET A 138 -31.77 0.34 31.80
N ALA A 139 -32.23 -0.90 31.54
CA ALA A 139 -33.62 -1.14 31.25
C ALA A 139 -34.43 -0.62 32.45
N THR A 140 -35.33 0.32 32.20
CA THR A 140 -36.19 0.92 33.19
C THR A 140 -36.90 -0.22 33.94
N MET A 141 -36.58 -0.42 35.23
CA MET A 141 -37.39 -1.23 36.10
C MET A 141 -38.78 -0.60 36.18
N ARG A 142 -39.77 -1.29 35.65
CA ARG A 142 -41.18 -1.06 36.00
C ARG A 142 -41.55 -2.00 37.10
#